data_8fe40f36f74d6aa96bb0f0bad8960d51
#
_entry.id   8fe40f36f74d6aa96bb0f0bad8960d51
#
_cell.length_a   1.000
_cell.length_b   1.000
_cell.length_c   1.000
_cell.angle_alpha   90.00
_cell.angle_beta   90.00
_cell.angle_gamma   90.00
#
_symmetry.space_group_name_H-M   'P 1'
#
loop_
_entity.id
_entity.type
_entity.pdbx_description
1 polymer ?
#
loop_
_entity_poly.entity_id
_entity_poly.type
_entity_poly.pdbx_seq_one_letter_code
_entity_poly.pdbx_strand_id
1 'polypeptide(L)'
;LLSLLTVFWLTVPYLIGRIHPFRPSHLMLFAYYVFILAAYILGQVLSCNIRYPIYNLLVHGYGGLFFCLLATAIFCFHTQTRHGAVNYFFCLTFCICFSLAVFVLLELGQIFCFAYIAHTQYVLQTFLLHVLFWLLGIVGFVILTALKRFKQIHTYPLYTYEDFCVLNIKSSVEIISRR
;
A
#
# COMPACT_ATOMS: atom_id res chain seq x y z
N LEU A 1 18.16 -11.23 -12.51
CA LEU A 1 16.80 -10.71 -12.72
C LEU A 1 16.21 -10.11 -11.42
N LEU A 2 16.19 -10.87 -10.32
CA LEU A 2 15.65 -10.42 -9.02
C LEU A 2 16.31 -9.14 -8.53
N SER A 3 17.63 -9.01 -8.63
CA SER A 3 18.37 -7.81 -8.20
C SER A 3 17.97 -6.57 -9.02
N LEU A 4 17.76 -6.71 -10.33
CA LEU A 4 17.32 -5.62 -11.19
C LEU A 4 15.89 -5.17 -10.83
N LEU A 5 14.99 -6.12 -10.55
CA LEU A 5 13.65 -5.80 -10.09
C LEU A 5 13.66 -5.12 -8.72
N THR A 6 14.55 -5.51 -7.82
CA THR A 6 14.71 -4.82 -6.52
C THR A 6 15.12 -3.36 -6.71
N VAL A 7 16.11 -3.09 -7.56
CA VAL A 7 16.53 -1.72 -7.88
C VAL A 7 15.37 -0.93 -8.51
N PHE A 8 14.64 -1.55 -9.44
CA PHE A 8 13.46 -0.94 -10.05
C PHE A 8 12.44 -0.52 -8.99
N TRP A 9 12.02 -1.44 -8.11
CA TRP A 9 11.06 -1.12 -7.06
C TRP A 9 11.54 -0.04 -6.08
N LEU A 10 12.82 -0.03 -5.73
CA LEU A 10 13.38 1.01 -4.87
C LEU A 10 13.37 2.39 -5.53
N THR A 11 13.44 2.46 -6.85
CA THR A 11 13.43 3.74 -7.60
C THR A 11 12.03 4.25 -7.96
N VAL A 12 10.99 3.41 -7.87
CA VAL A 12 9.61 3.76 -8.22
C VAL A 12 9.12 5.06 -7.56
N PRO A 13 9.27 5.29 -6.23
CA PRO A 13 8.80 6.54 -5.62
C PRO A 13 9.48 7.78 -6.18
N TYR A 14 10.77 7.68 -6.49
CA TYR A 14 11.54 8.77 -7.12
C TYR A 14 11.04 9.07 -8.53
N LEU A 15 10.79 8.02 -9.33
CA LEU A 15 10.27 8.15 -10.69
C LEU A 15 8.87 8.78 -10.70
N ILE A 16 7.99 8.32 -9.83
CA ILE A 16 6.64 8.88 -9.66
C ILE A 16 6.74 10.37 -9.29
N GLY A 17 7.56 10.73 -8.33
CA GLY A 17 7.75 12.11 -7.91
C GLY A 17 8.34 13.03 -8.99
N ARG A 18 9.02 12.46 -10.00
CA ARG A 18 9.58 13.21 -11.14
C ARG A 18 8.55 13.43 -12.26
N ILE A 19 7.68 12.44 -12.48
CA ILE A 19 6.67 12.46 -13.57
C ILE A 19 5.40 13.15 -13.09
N HIS A 20 5.03 12.98 -11.83
CA HIS A 20 3.78 13.43 -11.26
C HIS A 20 4.02 14.33 -10.04
N PRO A 21 3.24 15.41 -9.83
CA PRO A 21 3.41 16.32 -8.69
C PRO A 21 3.07 15.67 -7.33
N PHE A 22 2.62 14.42 -7.31
CA PHE A 22 2.36 13.68 -6.08
C PHE A 22 3.65 13.42 -5.30
N ARG A 23 3.73 13.98 -4.10
CA ARG A 23 4.85 13.74 -3.17
C ARG A 23 4.34 12.94 -1.97
N PRO A 24 4.70 11.67 -1.86
CA PRO A 24 4.35 10.88 -0.68
C PRO A 24 5.05 11.47 0.56
N SER A 25 4.37 11.42 1.70
CA SER A 25 4.96 11.81 2.98
C SER A 25 6.13 10.90 3.35
N HIS A 26 7.04 11.38 4.21
CA HIS A 26 8.17 10.57 4.67
C HIS A 26 7.73 9.26 5.33
N LEU A 27 6.62 9.28 6.08
CA LEU A 27 6.04 8.08 6.69
C LEU A 27 5.57 7.09 5.63
N MET A 28 4.94 7.57 4.57
CA MET A 28 4.47 6.72 3.50
C MET A 28 5.64 6.12 2.71
N LEU A 29 6.71 6.88 2.47
CA LEU A 29 7.94 6.37 1.88
C LEU A 29 8.57 5.30 2.78
N PHE A 30 8.61 5.55 4.09
CA PHE A 30 9.10 4.56 5.05
C PHE A 30 8.27 3.28 5.00
N ALA A 31 6.94 3.37 5.05
CA ALA A 31 6.05 2.22 4.95
C ALA A 31 6.23 1.46 3.61
N TYR A 32 6.42 2.19 2.50
CA TYR A 32 6.73 1.60 1.21
C TYR A 32 8.03 0.80 1.23
N TYR A 33 9.12 1.41 1.74
CA TYR A 33 10.41 0.72 1.80
C TYR A 33 10.40 -0.49 2.74
N VAL A 34 9.66 -0.41 3.85
CA VAL A 34 9.42 -1.57 4.73
C VAL A 34 8.68 -2.67 3.98
N PHE A 35 7.66 -2.31 3.17
CA PHE A 35 6.94 -3.28 2.36
C PHE A 35 7.85 -3.95 1.32
N ILE A 36 8.65 -3.16 0.58
CA ILE A 36 9.59 -3.72 -0.41
C ILE A 36 10.67 -4.57 0.27
N LEU A 37 11.21 -4.14 1.40
CA LEU A 37 12.16 -4.93 2.17
C LEU A 37 11.55 -6.28 2.59
N ALA A 38 10.37 -6.27 3.18
CA ALA A 38 9.68 -7.47 3.61
C ALA A 38 9.27 -8.35 2.42
N ALA A 39 8.47 -7.83 1.49
CA ALA A 39 7.90 -8.63 0.42
C ALA A 39 8.96 -9.14 -0.56
N TYR A 40 9.94 -8.30 -0.90
CA TYR A 40 10.87 -8.57 -1.99
C TYR A 40 12.23 -9.06 -1.50
N ILE A 41 12.92 -8.27 -0.66
CA ILE A 41 14.28 -8.62 -0.25
C ILE A 41 14.26 -9.83 0.68
N LEU A 42 13.56 -9.73 1.81
CA LEU A 42 13.47 -10.84 2.75
C LEU A 42 12.64 -12.01 2.20
N GLY A 43 11.51 -11.70 1.55
CA GLY A 43 10.60 -12.70 1.00
C GLY A 43 11.21 -13.49 -0.16
N GLN A 44 11.60 -12.82 -1.22
CA GLN A 44 12.03 -13.46 -2.47
C GLN A 44 13.54 -13.71 -2.52
N VAL A 45 14.38 -12.71 -2.20
CA VAL A 45 15.83 -12.83 -2.32
C VAL A 45 16.40 -13.78 -1.26
N LEU A 46 15.96 -13.62 0.00
CA LEU A 46 16.39 -14.48 1.12
C LEU A 46 15.50 -15.71 1.31
N SER A 47 14.48 -15.90 0.45
CA SER A 47 13.58 -17.06 0.46
C SER A 47 12.84 -17.28 1.80
N CYS A 48 12.59 -16.21 2.57
CA CYS A 48 11.85 -16.30 3.81
C CYS A 48 10.42 -16.80 3.60
N ASN A 49 9.81 -16.49 2.44
CA ASN A 49 8.48 -16.99 2.07
C ASN A 49 8.42 -18.52 2.01
N ILE A 50 9.51 -19.19 1.61
CA ILE A 50 9.59 -20.64 1.52
C ILE A 50 9.91 -21.26 2.87
N ARG A 51 10.80 -20.62 3.64
CA ARG A 51 11.27 -21.14 4.95
C ARG A 51 10.23 -20.97 6.05
N TYR A 52 9.44 -19.89 5.99
CA TYR A 52 8.50 -19.51 7.05
C TYR A 52 7.14 -19.16 6.44
N PRO A 53 6.20 -20.11 6.35
CA PRO A 53 4.86 -19.87 5.77
C PRO A 53 4.12 -18.70 6.41
N ILE A 54 4.23 -18.56 7.75
CA ILE A 54 3.60 -17.45 8.50
C ILE A 54 4.15 -16.09 8.04
N TYR A 55 5.44 -16.02 7.68
CA TYR A 55 6.03 -14.78 7.18
C TYR A 55 5.31 -14.25 5.94
N ASN A 56 5.07 -15.12 4.97
CA ASN A 56 4.36 -14.77 3.74
C ASN A 56 2.95 -14.21 4.03
N LEU A 57 2.23 -14.84 4.95
CA LEU A 57 0.91 -14.39 5.37
C LEU A 57 0.94 -13.01 6.04
N LEU A 58 1.92 -12.75 6.91
CA LEU A 58 2.10 -11.44 7.55
C LEU A 58 2.40 -10.34 6.52
N VAL A 59 3.21 -10.64 5.51
CA VAL A 59 3.50 -9.71 4.41
C VAL A 59 2.23 -9.36 3.64
N HIS A 60 1.34 -10.33 3.39
CA HIS A 60 0.04 -10.08 2.75
C HIS A 60 -0.87 -9.21 3.64
N GLY A 61 -0.92 -9.48 4.95
CA GLY A 61 -1.66 -8.64 5.89
C GLY A 61 -1.15 -7.20 5.92
N TYR A 62 0.16 -7.03 5.97
CA TYR A 62 0.77 -5.69 5.87
C TYR A 62 0.47 -5.03 4.51
N GLY A 63 0.49 -5.78 3.42
CA GLY A 63 0.12 -5.31 2.08
C GLY A 63 -1.31 -4.74 2.05
N GLY A 64 -2.29 -5.45 2.59
CA GLY A 64 -3.68 -4.97 2.67
C GLY A 64 -3.81 -3.63 3.38
N LEU A 65 -3.14 -3.48 4.53
CA LEU A 65 -3.09 -2.21 5.27
C LEU A 65 -2.37 -1.11 4.47
N PHE A 66 -1.18 -1.42 3.94
CA PHE A 66 -0.35 -0.45 3.22
C PHE A 66 -1.04 0.09 1.97
N PHE A 67 -1.66 -0.77 1.15
CA PHE A 67 -2.33 -0.31 -0.06
C PHE A 67 -3.61 0.49 0.21
N CYS A 68 -4.28 0.27 1.34
CA CYS A 68 -5.35 1.17 1.78
C CYS A 68 -4.80 2.56 2.17
N LEU A 69 -3.67 2.65 2.86
CA LEU A 69 -3.01 3.91 3.18
C LEU A 69 -2.54 4.63 1.91
N LEU A 70 -1.98 3.91 0.95
CA LEU A 70 -1.57 4.45 -0.35
C LEU A 70 -2.78 5.00 -1.11
N ALA A 71 -3.88 4.25 -1.16
CA ALA A 71 -5.12 4.68 -1.80
C ALA A 71 -5.68 5.95 -1.17
N THR A 72 -5.60 6.07 0.17
CA THR A 72 -6.00 7.29 0.88
C THR A 72 -5.19 8.50 0.41
N ALA A 73 -3.87 8.35 0.31
CA ALA A 73 -3.01 9.43 -0.16
C ALA A 73 -3.30 9.83 -1.62
N ILE A 74 -3.51 8.84 -2.51
CA ILE A 74 -3.89 9.06 -3.91
C ILE A 74 -5.25 9.76 -4.00
N PHE A 75 -6.23 9.31 -3.24
CA PHE A 75 -7.56 9.89 -3.20
C PHE A 75 -7.51 11.36 -2.77
N CYS A 76 -6.81 11.66 -1.67
CA CYS A 76 -6.62 13.01 -1.16
C CYS A 76 -5.96 13.93 -2.18
N PHE A 77 -4.96 13.42 -2.87
CA PHE A 77 -4.24 14.18 -3.89
C PHE A 77 -5.15 14.56 -5.07
N HIS A 78 -5.98 13.63 -5.55
CA HIS A 78 -6.84 13.85 -6.71
C HIS A 78 -8.09 14.68 -6.40
N THR A 79 -8.67 14.49 -5.22
CA THR A 79 -9.90 15.22 -4.87
C THR A 79 -9.63 16.66 -4.49
N GLN A 80 -8.36 17.06 -4.25
CA GLN A 80 -7.96 18.43 -3.86
C GLN A 80 -8.95 19.05 -2.88
N THR A 81 -9.43 18.29 -1.93
CA THR A 81 -10.54 18.66 -1.07
C THR A 81 -10.22 19.91 -0.25
N ARG A 82 -10.56 21.04 -0.84
CA ARG A 82 -10.71 22.30 -0.12
C ARG A 82 -11.93 22.12 0.78
N HIS A 83 -11.72 21.85 2.07
CA HIS A 83 -12.71 22.00 3.16
C HIS A 83 -14.17 21.53 2.88
N GLY A 84 -14.42 20.83 1.80
CA GLY A 84 -15.71 20.21 1.52
C GLY A 84 -15.76 18.82 2.15
N ALA A 85 -16.85 18.49 2.82
CA ALA A 85 -17.07 17.20 3.43
C ALA A 85 -16.96 16.08 2.38
N VAL A 86 -15.75 15.53 2.19
CA VAL A 86 -15.63 14.29 1.43
C VAL A 86 -16.42 13.24 2.16
N ASN A 87 -17.30 12.57 1.44
CA ASN A 87 -18.04 11.47 2.03
C ASN A 87 -17.06 10.39 2.47
N TYR A 88 -16.91 10.23 3.78
CA TYR A 88 -16.02 9.24 4.40
C TYR A 88 -16.23 7.85 3.82
N PHE A 89 -17.49 7.46 3.61
CA PHE A 89 -17.82 6.15 3.05
C PHE A 89 -17.30 5.99 1.61
N PHE A 90 -17.40 7.04 0.81
CA PHE A 90 -16.87 7.01 -0.56
C PHE A 90 -15.35 6.84 -0.58
N CYS A 91 -14.64 7.58 0.26
CA CYS A 91 -13.19 7.42 0.41
C CYS A 91 -12.82 6.01 0.90
N LEU A 92 -13.53 5.51 1.92
CA LEU A 92 -13.29 4.18 2.46
C LEU A 92 -13.51 3.09 1.41
N THR A 93 -14.62 3.18 0.66
CA THR A 93 -14.93 2.25 -0.43
C THR A 93 -13.85 2.29 -1.51
N PHE A 94 -13.40 3.49 -1.90
CA PHE A 94 -12.30 3.63 -2.86
C PHE A 94 -11.02 2.95 -2.37
N CYS A 95 -10.64 3.16 -1.10
CA CYS A 95 -9.43 2.56 -0.53
C CYS A 95 -9.51 1.03 -0.51
N ILE A 96 -10.66 0.47 -0.15
CA ILE A 96 -10.87 -0.98 -0.13
C ILE A 96 -10.81 -1.54 -1.56
N CYS A 97 -11.53 -0.95 -2.51
CA CYS A 97 -11.54 -1.41 -3.90
C CYS A 97 -10.15 -1.31 -4.54
N PHE A 98 -9.41 -0.23 -4.29
CA PHE A 98 -8.06 -0.06 -4.78
C PHE A 98 -7.12 -1.14 -4.22
N SER A 99 -7.16 -1.37 -2.91
CA SER A 99 -6.33 -2.40 -2.26
C SER A 99 -6.63 -3.80 -2.79
N LEU A 100 -7.91 -4.14 -2.98
CA LEU A 100 -8.32 -5.42 -3.56
C LEU A 100 -7.89 -5.56 -5.03
N ALA A 101 -7.99 -4.51 -5.83
CA ALA A 101 -7.51 -4.52 -7.21
C ALA A 101 -6.00 -4.79 -7.29
N VAL A 102 -5.21 -4.13 -6.42
CA VAL A 102 -3.77 -4.39 -6.35
C VAL A 102 -3.49 -5.83 -5.90
N PHE A 103 -4.22 -6.34 -4.91
CA PHE A 103 -4.11 -7.74 -4.49
C PHE A 103 -4.30 -8.70 -5.66
N VAL A 104 -5.39 -8.54 -6.41
CA VAL A 104 -5.70 -9.40 -7.57
C VAL A 104 -4.58 -9.35 -8.61
N LEU A 105 -4.04 -8.15 -8.89
CA LEU A 105 -2.92 -8.00 -9.84
C LEU A 105 -1.66 -8.71 -9.36
N LEU A 106 -1.33 -8.63 -8.06
CA LEU A 106 -0.16 -9.31 -7.48
C LEU A 106 -0.33 -10.83 -7.51
N GLU A 107 -1.51 -11.35 -7.15
CA GLU A 107 -1.81 -12.78 -7.19
C GLU A 107 -1.80 -13.34 -8.61
N LEU A 108 -2.38 -12.62 -9.58
CA LEU A 108 -2.30 -13.00 -10.99
C LEU A 108 -0.85 -13.06 -11.48
N GLY A 109 -0.02 -12.10 -11.06
CA GLY A 109 1.42 -12.11 -11.33
C GLY A 109 2.12 -13.34 -10.75
N GLN A 110 1.78 -13.72 -9.51
CA GLN A 110 2.31 -14.93 -8.87
C GLN A 110 1.84 -16.19 -9.60
N ILE A 111 0.56 -16.32 -9.91
CA ILE A 111 0.01 -17.46 -10.66
C ILE A 111 0.73 -17.59 -12.00
N PHE A 112 0.92 -16.48 -12.72
CA PHE A 112 1.65 -16.48 -13.97
C PHE A 112 3.10 -16.96 -13.79
N CYS A 113 3.81 -16.45 -12.78
CA CYS A 113 5.18 -16.86 -12.48
C CYS A 113 5.25 -18.36 -12.13
N PHE A 114 4.34 -18.89 -11.34
CA PHE A 114 4.30 -20.31 -11.01
C PHE A 114 3.99 -21.17 -12.23
N ALA A 115 3.00 -20.80 -13.04
CA ALA A 115 2.58 -21.57 -14.20
C ALA A 115 3.63 -21.58 -15.33
N TYR A 116 4.21 -20.42 -15.66
CA TYR A 116 5.02 -20.27 -16.86
C TYR A 116 6.53 -20.25 -16.60
N ILE A 117 6.97 -19.84 -15.44
CA ILE A 117 8.40 -19.73 -15.10
C ILE A 117 8.87 -20.92 -14.26
N ALA A 118 8.12 -21.27 -13.24
CA ALA A 118 8.48 -22.36 -12.33
C ALA A 118 7.90 -23.72 -12.74
N HIS A 119 6.97 -23.75 -13.72
CA HIS A 119 6.25 -24.95 -14.14
C HIS A 119 5.61 -25.74 -13.00
N THR A 120 5.13 -25.04 -11.99
CA THR A 120 4.48 -25.60 -10.81
C THR A 120 3.03 -25.13 -10.70
N GLN A 121 2.19 -25.90 -10.02
CA GLN A 121 0.81 -25.50 -9.79
C GLN A 121 0.71 -24.58 -8.58
N TYR A 122 -0.03 -23.48 -8.74
CA TYR A 122 -0.40 -22.62 -7.64
C TYR A 122 -1.54 -23.25 -6.83
N VAL A 123 -1.33 -23.46 -5.53
CA VAL A 123 -2.30 -24.19 -4.68
C VAL A 123 -3.41 -23.24 -4.24
N LEU A 124 -4.68 -23.63 -4.49
CA LEU A 124 -5.86 -22.86 -4.12
C LEU A 124 -5.90 -22.52 -2.61
N GLN A 125 -5.44 -23.43 -1.75
CA GLN A 125 -5.38 -23.19 -0.31
C GLN A 125 -4.45 -22.02 0.04
N THR A 126 -3.32 -21.90 -0.63
CA THR A 126 -2.39 -20.78 -0.45
C THR A 126 -3.04 -19.47 -0.86
N PHE A 127 -3.75 -19.45 -1.99
CA PHE A 127 -4.49 -18.29 -2.44
C PHE A 127 -5.54 -17.83 -1.41
N LEU A 128 -6.34 -18.77 -0.86
CA LEU A 128 -7.35 -18.43 0.13
C LEU A 128 -6.75 -17.85 1.41
N LEU A 129 -5.60 -18.36 1.85
CA LEU A 129 -4.88 -17.82 3.00
C LEU A 129 -4.35 -16.40 2.72
N HIS A 130 -3.81 -16.15 1.52
CA HIS A 130 -3.38 -14.81 1.12
C HIS A 130 -4.55 -13.82 1.11
N VAL A 131 -5.71 -14.21 0.55
CA VAL A 131 -6.95 -13.42 0.58
C VAL A 131 -7.34 -13.08 2.03
N LEU A 132 -7.37 -14.09 2.91
CA LEU A 132 -7.76 -13.91 4.30
C LEU A 132 -6.86 -12.89 5.01
N PHE A 133 -5.54 -13.04 4.89
CA PHE A 133 -4.60 -12.14 5.56
C PHE A 133 -4.63 -10.74 4.95
N TRP A 134 -4.81 -10.62 3.63
CA TRP A 134 -4.99 -9.31 2.99
C TRP A 134 -6.24 -8.60 3.52
N LEU A 135 -7.37 -9.32 3.65
CA LEU A 135 -8.60 -8.79 4.24
C LEU A 135 -8.41 -8.39 5.71
N LEU A 136 -7.64 -9.15 6.50
CA LEU A 136 -7.29 -8.74 7.86
C LEU A 136 -6.53 -7.41 7.89
N GLY A 137 -5.63 -7.18 6.94
CA GLY A 137 -4.95 -5.89 6.77
C GLY A 137 -5.92 -4.75 6.45
N ILE A 138 -6.88 -4.99 5.55
CA ILE A 138 -7.94 -4.02 5.23
C ILE A 138 -8.82 -3.72 6.47
N VAL A 139 -9.23 -4.76 7.19
CA VAL A 139 -10.00 -4.60 8.44
C VAL A 139 -9.20 -3.79 9.47
N GLY A 140 -7.90 -4.04 9.61
CA GLY A 140 -7.01 -3.24 10.44
C GLY A 140 -7.04 -1.76 10.06
N PHE A 141 -6.96 -1.44 8.76
CA PHE A 141 -7.10 -0.07 8.26
C PHE A 141 -8.45 0.56 8.61
N VAL A 142 -9.55 -0.18 8.41
CA VAL A 142 -10.91 0.30 8.75
C VAL A 142 -11.05 0.59 10.24
N ILE A 143 -10.53 -0.30 11.09
CA ILE A 143 -10.54 -0.11 12.55
C ILE A 143 -9.73 1.14 12.93
N LEU A 144 -8.54 1.31 12.39
CA LEU A 144 -7.68 2.46 12.67
C LEU A 144 -8.35 3.78 12.29
N THR A 145 -8.95 3.84 11.09
CA THR A 145 -9.66 5.04 10.63
C THR A 145 -10.92 5.32 11.45
N ALA A 146 -11.67 4.28 11.85
CA ALA A 146 -12.84 4.39 12.71
C ALA A 146 -12.47 4.87 14.12
N LEU A 147 -11.44 4.28 14.75
CA LEU A 147 -10.97 4.67 16.08
C LEU A 147 -10.55 6.13 16.11
N LYS A 148 -9.86 6.61 15.09
CA LYS A 148 -9.48 8.02 15.05
C LYS A 148 -10.68 8.94 14.88
N ARG A 149 -11.63 8.58 14.02
CA ARG A 149 -12.86 9.36 13.82
C ARG A 149 -13.70 9.49 15.10
N PHE A 150 -13.83 8.40 15.87
CA PHE A 150 -14.69 8.38 17.05
C PHE A 150 -14.01 8.83 18.35
N LYS A 151 -12.70 8.59 18.49
CA LYS A 151 -11.98 8.86 19.75
C LYS A 151 -11.01 10.04 19.68
N GLN A 152 -10.85 10.69 18.54
CA GLN A 152 -9.84 11.75 18.31
C GLN A 152 -8.44 11.38 18.85
N ILE A 153 -8.08 10.08 18.74
CA ILE A 153 -6.82 9.59 19.25
C ILE A 153 -5.70 10.09 18.33
N HIS A 154 -4.94 11.06 18.81
CA HIS A 154 -3.71 11.51 18.17
C HIS A 154 -2.58 10.51 18.41
N THR A 155 -2.67 9.31 17.87
CA THR A 155 -1.60 8.32 17.96
C THR A 155 -0.60 8.51 16.84
N TYR A 156 0.57 8.98 17.19
CA TYR A 156 1.75 8.88 16.33
C TYR A 156 2.11 7.39 16.22
N PRO A 157 2.36 6.84 15.03
CA PRO A 157 2.70 7.49 13.76
C PRO A 157 1.63 7.38 12.65
N LEU A 158 0.38 7.11 12.98
CA LEU A 158 -0.69 6.95 12.00
C LEU A 158 -1.30 8.30 11.64
N TYR A 159 -0.81 8.89 10.55
CA TYR A 159 -1.50 10.01 9.93
C TYR A 159 -2.88 9.56 9.47
N THR A 160 -3.87 10.36 9.78
CA THR A 160 -5.20 10.14 9.25
C THR A 160 -5.33 10.64 7.84
N TYR A 161 -6.49 10.33 7.30
CA TYR A 161 -7.02 10.89 6.09
C TYR A 161 -6.76 12.41 5.97
N GLU A 162 -7.09 13.18 7.01
CA GLU A 162 -6.91 14.64 7.03
C GLU A 162 -5.42 15.03 6.99
N ASP A 163 -4.57 14.36 7.76
CA ASP A 163 -3.14 14.64 7.78
C ASP A 163 -2.47 14.31 6.44
N PHE A 164 -2.86 13.21 5.79
CA PHE A 164 -2.41 12.88 4.44
C PHE A 164 -2.84 13.92 3.42
N CYS A 165 -4.10 14.38 3.49
CA CYS A 165 -4.62 15.44 2.62
C CYS A 165 -3.84 16.74 2.80
N VAL A 166 -3.66 17.19 4.05
CA VAL A 166 -2.95 18.44 4.37
C VAL A 166 -1.50 18.41 3.90
N LEU A 167 -0.79 17.31 4.12
CA LEU A 167 0.61 17.18 3.70
C LEU A 167 0.76 17.23 2.19
N ASN A 168 -0.11 16.56 1.44
CA ASN A 168 -0.05 16.56 -0.02
C ASN A 168 -0.49 17.90 -0.62
N ILE A 169 -1.47 18.59 -0.04
CA ILE A 169 -1.90 19.92 -0.47
C ILE A 169 -0.77 20.94 -0.26
N LYS A 170 -0.12 20.95 0.90
CA LYS A 170 1.00 21.86 1.18
C LYS A 170 2.15 21.65 0.18
N SER A 171 2.53 20.41 -0.08
CA SER A 171 3.60 20.12 -1.04
C SER A 171 3.25 20.56 -2.47
N SER A 172 1.99 20.45 -2.87
CA SER A 172 1.51 20.88 -4.19
C SER A 172 1.52 22.41 -4.33
N VAL A 173 1.12 23.14 -3.29
CA VAL A 173 1.12 24.62 -3.28
C VAL A 173 2.54 25.17 -3.36
N GLU A 174 3.51 24.57 -2.63
CA GLU A 174 4.91 24.99 -2.70
C GLU A 174 5.53 24.80 -4.08
N ILE A 175 5.12 23.78 -4.83
CA ILE A 175 5.61 23.55 -6.20
C ILE A 175 5.05 24.60 -7.16
N ILE A 176 3.78 24.99 -7.00
CA ILE A 176 3.12 25.98 -7.86
C ILE A 176 3.72 27.39 -7.59
N SER A 177 4.06 27.68 -6.34
CA SER A 177 4.63 28.98 -5.98
C SER A 177 6.09 29.17 -6.41
N ARG A 178 6.80 28.09 -6.78
CA ARG A 178 8.20 28.13 -7.25
C ARG A 178 8.35 28.10 -8.78
N ARG A 179 7.24 28.04 -9.50
CA ARG A 179 7.19 28.20 -10.96
C ARG A 179 6.67 29.58 -11.32
#